data_9926c288e0dc9fe535bca94fbabe06a4
#
_entry.id   9926c288e0dc9fe535bca94fbabe06a4
#
_cell.length_a   1.000
_cell.length_b   1.000
_cell.length_c   1.000
_cell.angle_alpha   90.00
_cell.angle_beta   90.00
_cell.angle_gamma   90.00
#
_symmetry.space_group_name_H-M   'P 1'
#
loop_
_entity.id
_entity.type
_entity.pdbx_description
1 polymer ?
#
loop_
_entity_poly.entity_id
_entity_poly.type
_entity_poly.pdbx_seq_one_letter_code
_entity_poly.pdbx_strand_id
1 'polypeptide(L)'
;MHLLPLIITLLLGSAFFNPTNAQDLLPRSTPEAEGLSSLHIQQFFDTLMLDPRTEVHSCIVMRHGRVVAEMYPHPWRKDYRHTTYSISKTFTSVAVGMCLADGLIALNDTIGKFLSIPPHASRGIRAITVRDLLTMQSGIPVDTKMRIHHTQWLHAYLSKQPTSAPGTRWAYDSIMSYLLSAIVQKATGQTLMQFLQARLFHPLGITDALWEESPEGITCGGWGLYIRPETMAMLGQLLLDKGTWMGKQIVPQWWVSEMMKPQTANGRYSYHIWQTQYPGWAEANGAYGQYIFVIPEADMVISMTQCTAKSAPIKDWIKALLVDNCHPDTLPPSPLTISFDDYTLPLAQGDALPPTLLDTTWHTLAENPLKWQRLSLSNHADTLMLHIHDTMGKAYTLALGHGQWIESEFNALPYYNPPFQGNFSNLPTSWHASGSYAWTSPTTLSIRLHWTDWLTSASLEIRFAEQGTPSLSIKG
;
A
#
# COMPACT_ATOMS: atom_id res chain seq x y z
N MET A 1 -38.12 18.56 53.84
CA MET A 1 -38.01 18.06 52.45
C MET A 1 -36.57 18.29 52.06
N HIS A 2 -35.75 17.24 52.17
CA HIS A 2 -34.34 17.28 51.77
C HIS A 2 -34.24 16.55 50.43
N LEU A 3 -33.84 17.28 49.38
CA LEU A 3 -33.49 16.74 48.06
C LEU A 3 -32.03 16.27 48.10
N LEU A 4 -31.81 14.94 47.96
CA LEU A 4 -30.48 14.37 47.68
C LEU A 4 -30.17 14.54 46.17
N PRO A 5 -28.93 14.91 45.80
CA PRO A 5 -28.51 14.87 44.44
C PRO A 5 -28.10 13.44 44.05
N LEU A 6 -28.68 12.96 42.95
CA LEU A 6 -28.34 11.72 42.32
C LEU A 6 -27.03 11.87 41.56
N ILE A 7 -25.97 11.21 42.02
CA ILE A 7 -24.68 11.15 41.30
C ILE A 7 -24.80 9.98 40.28
N ILE A 8 -24.90 10.32 39.00
CA ILE A 8 -24.81 9.35 37.92
C ILE A 8 -23.34 9.13 37.62
N THR A 9 -22.82 8.00 38.08
CA THR A 9 -21.48 7.53 37.68
C THR A 9 -21.56 6.95 36.28
N LEU A 10 -21.06 7.67 35.27
CA LEU A 10 -20.84 7.14 33.92
C LEU A 10 -19.69 6.12 34.00
N LEU A 11 -20.00 4.86 33.99
CA LEU A 11 -19.06 3.79 33.67
C LEU A 11 -18.75 3.86 32.17
N LEU A 12 -17.61 4.47 31.83
CA LEU A 12 -16.99 4.30 30.52
C LEU A 12 -16.50 2.85 30.40
N GLY A 13 -17.35 1.99 29.87
CA GLY A 13 -16.95 0.66 29.46
C GLY A 13 -15.95 0.79 28.31
N SER A 14 -14.71 0.43 28.57
CA SER A 14 -13.73 0.13 27.54
C SER A 14 -14.29 -1.01 26.68
N ALA A 15 -14.83 -0.70 25.53
CA ALA A 15 -15.16 -1.67 24.53
C ALA A 15 -13.83 -2.29 24.07
N PHE A 16 -13.50 -3.46 24.60
CA PHE A 16 -12.51 -4.32 23.98
C PHE A 16 -13.04 -4.64 22.58
N PHE A 17 -12.42 -4.03 21.58
CA PHE A 17 -12.62 -4.44 20.19
C PHE A 17 -12.15 -5.90 20.09
N ASN A 18 -13.10 -6.84 20.03
CA ASN A 18 -12.81 -8.15 19.50
C ASN A 18 -12.51 -7.94 18.01
N PRO A 19 -11.30 -8.24 17.54
CA PRO A 19 -11.03 -8.21 16.11
C PRO A 19 -11.98 -9.22 15.47
N THR A 20 -12.92 -8.74 14.67
CA THR A 20 -13.68 -9.59 13.77
C THR A 20 -12.66 -10.19 12.84
N ASN A 21 -12.36 -11.49 12.99
CA ASN A 21 -11.48 -12.20 12.05
C ASN A 21 -12.00 -11.93 10.64
N ALA A 22 -11.21 -11.19 9.86
CA ALA A 22 -11.54 -10.94 8.47
C ALA A 22 -11.69 -12.30 7.79
N GLN A 23 -12.84 -12.53 7.15
CA GLN A 23 -13.09 -13.78 6.43
C GLN A 23 -12.05 -13.90 5.31
N ASP A 24 -11.43 -15.08 5.22
CA ASP A 24 -10.53 -15.42 4.13
C ASP A 24 -11.30 -15.45 2.81
N LEU A 25 -10.83 -14.71 1.82
CA LEU A 25 -11.45 -14.61 0.50
C LEU A 25 -10.89 -15.62 -0.50
N LEU A 26 -9.67 -16.11 -0.26
CA LEU A 26 -8.99 -17.10 -1.08
C LEU A 26 -9.01 -18.48 -0.40
N PRO A 27 -9.10 -19.58 -1.15
CA PRO A 27 -8.92 -20.91 -0.60
C PRO A 27 -7.46 -21.14 -0.17
N ARG A 28 -7.26 -21.94 0.88
CA ARG A 28 -5.96 -22.32 1.40
C ARG A 28 -5.64 -23.77 1.09
N SER A 29 -4.35 -24.09 1.01
CA SER A 29 -3.80 -25.42 0.85
C SER A 29 -2.46 -25.52 1.58
N THR A 30 -1.90 -26.71 1.69
CA THR A 30 -0.51 -26.86 2.16
C THR A 30 0.46 -26.74 0.97
N PRO A 31 1.68 -26.25 1.21
CA PRO A 31 2.69 -26.17 0.15
C PRO A 31 2.89 -27.50 -0.58
N GLU A 32 3.01 -28.59 0.16
CA GLU A 32 3.27 -29.92 -0.37
C GLU A 32 2.10 -30.44 -1.22
N ALA A 33 0.87 -30.16 -0.86
CA ALA A 33 -0.30 -30.55 -1.63
C ALA A 33 -0.31 -29.85 -3.03
N GLU A 34 0.29 -28.68 -3.09
CA GLU A 34 0.41 -27.89 -4.34
C GLU A 34 1.82 -28.01 -4.96
N GLY A 35 2.62 -29.02 -4.58
CA GLY A 35 3.92 -29.33 -5.17
C GLY A 35 5.02 -28.32 -4.85
N LEU A 36 4.93 -27.63 -3.71
CA LEU A 36 5.97 -26.78 -3.16
C LEU A 36 6.49 -27.36 -1.83
N SER A 37 7.76 -27.14 -1.55
CA SER A 37 8.33 -27.53 -0.25
C SER A 37 8.16 -26.39 0.76
N SER A 38 7.58 -26.71 1.93
CA SER A 38 7.53 -25.77 3.08
C SER A 38 8.91 -25.26 3.45
N LEU A 39 9.96 -26.08 3.32
CA LEU A 39 11.34 -25.68 3.60
C LEU A 39 11.82 -24.58 2.62
N HIS A 40 11.54 -24.69 1.34
CA HIS A 40 11.92 -23.65 0.37
C HIS A 40 11.13 -22.35 0.58
N ILE A 41 9.86 -22.45 0.97
CA ILE A 41 9.06 -21.27 1.33
C ILE A 41 9.65 -20.61 2.57
N GLN A 42 10.01 -21.38 3.60
CA GLN A 42 10.67 -20.83 4.79
C GLN A 42 11.98 -20.14 4.43
N GLN A 43 12.83 -20.77 3.62
CA GLN A 43 14.09 -20.17 3.14
C GLN A 43 13.84 -18.86 2.39
N PHE A 44 12.77 -18.79 1.59
CA PHE A 44 12.39 -17.57 0.90
C PHE A 44 11.96 -16.47 1.91
N PHE A 45 11.10 -16.80 2.87
CA PHE A 45 10.67 -15.85 3.90
C PHE A 45 11.83 -15.40 4.81
N ASP A 46 12.69 -16.33 5.22
CA ASP A 46 13.89 -16.00 5.99
C ASP A 46 14.83 -15.07 5.20
N THR A 47 15.01 -15.33 3.90
CA THR A 47 15.82 -14.47 3.03
C THR A 47 15.22 -13.05 2.96
N LEU A 48 13.91 -12.95 2.85
CA LEU A 48 13.21 -11.65 2.86
C LEU A 48 13.40 -10.93 4.21
N MET A 49 13.29 -11.62 5.32
CA MET A 49 13.37 -11.02 6.66
C MET A 49 14.80 -10.64 7.08
N LEU A 50 15.80 -11.34 6.58
CA LEU A 50 17.23 -11.13 6.95
C LEU A 50 17.94 -10.11 6.05
N ASP A 51 17.43 -9.84 4.85
CA ASP A 51 18.09 -8.91 3.94
C ASP A 51 17.80 -7.45 4.33
N PRO A 52 18.84 -6.63 4.59
CA PRO A 52 18.66 -5.24 5.03
C PRO A 52 18.12 -4.31 3.95
N ARG A 53 17.84 -4.83 2.77
CA ARG A 53 17.18 -4.08 1.65
C ARG A 53 15.68 -4.30 1.61
N THR A 54 15.14 -5.11 2.51
CA THR A 54 13.70 -5.38 2.63
C THR A 54 13.21 -4.98 4.02
N GLU A 55 11.97 -4.52 4.11
CA GLU A 55 11.18 -4.37 5.34
C GLU A 55 9.78 -4.88 5.00
N VAL A 56 9.61 -6.19 5.07
CA VAL A 56 8.39 -6.87 4.63
C VAL A 56 7.26 -6.65 5.61
N HIS A 57 6.09 -6.30 5.12
CA HIS A 57 4.85 -6.15 5.88
C HIS A 57 3.88 -7.31 5.63
N SER A 58 3.89 -7.84 4.42
CA SER A 58 3.16 -9.06 4.06
C SER A 58 3.82 -9.77 2.88
N CYS A 59 3.69 -11.08 2.83
CA CYS A 59 3.99 -11.87 1.65
C CYS A 59 3.01 -13.04 1.56
N ILE A 60 2.33 -13.18 0.42
CA ILE A 60 1.40 -14.27 0.13
C ILE A 60 1.92 -15.03 -1.08
N VAL A 61 2.10 -16.33 -0.95
CA VAL A 61 2.45 -17.25 -2.02
C VAL A 61 1.22 -18.07 -2.38
N MET A 62 0.80 -17.98 -3.64
CA MET A 62 -0.31 -18.76 -4.19
C MET A 62 0.19 -19.71 -5.27
N ARG A 63 -0.40 -20.88 -5.33
CA ARG A 63 -0.25 -21.82 -6.43
C ARG A 63 -1.56 -22.56 -6.70
N HIS A 64 -1.85 -22.85 -7.98
CA HIS A 64 -3.10 -23.49 -8.44
C HIS A 64 -4.36 -22.81 -7.86
N GLY A 65 -4.34 -21.47 -7.75
CA GLY A 65 -5.44 -20.68 -7.20
C GLY A 65 -5.62 -20.74 -5.69
N ARG A 66 -4.68 -21.33 -4.93
CA ARG A 66 -4.73 -21.50 -3.48
C ARG A 66 -3.57 -20.80 -2.80
N VAL A 67 -3.84 -20.18 -1.65
CA VAL A 67 -2.77 -19.69 -0.77
C VAL A 67 -2.09 -20.89 -0.14
N VAL A 68 -0.80 -21.03 -0.39
CA VAL A 68 0.03 -22.12 0.15
C VAL A 68 0.91 -21.67 1.32
N ALA A 69 1.19 -20.39 1.38
CA ALA A 69 1.86 -19.76 2.52
C ALA A 69 1.55 -18.26 2.57
N GLU A 70 1.48 -17.73 3.75
CA GLU A 70 1.31 -16.30 3.98
C GLU A 70 2.12 -15.88 5.21
N MET A 71 2.74 -14.70 5.17
CA MET A 71 3.55 -14.14 6.23
C MET A 71 3.14 -12.69 6.46
N TYR A 72 2.93 -12.34 7.73
CA TYR A 72 2.61 -10.98 8.20
C TYR A 72 3.49 -10.67 9.41
N PRO A 73 4.71 -10.20 9.21
CA PRO A 73 5.61 -9.90 10.34
C PRO A 73 4.97 -8.87 11.28
N HIS A 74 4.89 -9.21 12.58
CA HIS A 74 4.36 -8.25 13.56
C HIS A 74 5.12 -6.91 13.48
N PRO A 75 4.40 -5.77 13.54
CA PRO A 75 3.01 -5.60 13.95
C PRO A 75 1.97 -5.68 12.82
N TRP A 76 2.34 -6.10 11.63
CA TRP A 76 1.41 -6.19 10.50
C TRP A 76 0.47 -7.39 10.64
N ARG A 77 -0.72 -7.28 10.02
CA ARG A 77 -1.77 -8.29 10.10
C ARG A 77 -2.51 -8.41 8.75
N LYS A 78 -3.11 -9.58 8.51
CA LYS A 78 -3.84 -9.87 7.26
C LYS A 78 -5.05 -8.98 7.02
N ASP A 79 -5.67 -8.48 8.08
CA ASP A 79 -6.90 -7.69 8.05
C ASP A 79 -6.64 -6.19 7.87
N TYR A 80 -5.37 -5.73 7.91
CA TYR A 80 -5.05 -4.34 7.64
C TYR A 80 -5.02 -4.03 6.15
N ARG A 81 -5.61 -2.89 5.80
CA ARG A 81 -5.37 -2.29 4.48
C ARG A 81 -3.94 -1.77 4.44
N HIS A 82 -3.37 -1.80 3.26
CA HIS A 82 -2.05 -1.25 2.98
C HIS A 82 -2.14 -0.36 1.75
N THR A 83 -1.39 0.74 1.71
CA THR A 83 -1.30 1.53 0.49
C THR A 83 -0.55 0.75 -0.58
N THR A 84 -1.08 0.74 -1.79
CA THR A 84 -0.52 -0.06 -2.90
C THR A 84 0.30 0.77 -3.88
N TYR A 85 0.33 2.09 -3.71
CA TYR A 85 0.98 3.00 -4.66
C TYR A 85 0.62 2.66 -6.12
N SER A 86 1.63 2.44 -6.95
CA SER A 86 1.43 2.27 -8.39
C SER A 86 0.77 0.95 -8.83
N ILE A 87 0.56 -0.01 -7.93
CA ILE A 87 -0.33 -1.15 -8.22
C ILE A 87 -1.74 -0.67 -8.55
N SER A 88 -2.17 0.47 -8.01
CA SER A 88 -3.42 1.16 -8.38
C SER A 88 -3.61 1.26 -9.90
N LYS A 89 -2.52 1.44 -10.66
CA LYS A 89 -2.57 1.55 -12.13
C LYS A 89 -3.10 0.29 -12.80
N THR A 90 -2.77 -0.87 -12.26
CA THR A 90 -3.24 -2.15 -12.79
C THR A 90 -4.76 -2.28 -12.64
N PHE A 91 -5.31 -1.85 -11.50
CA PHE A 91 -6.76 -1.76 -11.31
C PHE A 91 -7.41 -0.75 -12.28
N THR A 92 -6.77 0.38 -12.52
CA THR A 92 -7.23 1.36 -13.53
C THR A 92 -7.25 0.76 -14.92
N SER A 93 -6.24 -0.02 -15.30
CA SER A 93 -6.20 -0.73 -16.59
C SER A 93 -7.32 -1.76 -16.69
N VAL A 94 -7.62 -2.49 -15.62
CA VAL A 94 -8.77 -3.41 -15.56
C VAL A 94 -10.07 -2.67 -15.86
N ALA A 95 -10.31 -1.51 -15.24
CA ALA A 95 -11.49 -0.70 -15.50
C ALA A 95 -11.57 -0.21 -16.96
N VAL A 96 -10.45 0.25 -17.52
CA VAL A 96 -10.37 0.64 -18.94
C VAL A 96 -10.72 -0.54 -19.84
N GLY A 97 -10.23 -1.74 -19.54
CA GLY A 97 -10.55 -2.95 -20.30
C GLY A 97 -12.03 -3.31 -20.27
N MET A 98 -12.68 -3.14 -19.12
CA MET A 98 -14.13 -3.31 -18.99
C MET A 98 -14.89 -2.27 -19.83
N CYS A 99 -14.47 -1.00 -19.80
CA CYS A 99 -15.07 0.05 -20.62
C CYS A 99 -14.86 -0.17 -22.13
N LEU A 100 -13.70 -0.72 -22.53
CA LEU A 100 -13.43 -1.12 -23.93
C LEU A 100 -14.39 -2.23 -24.38
N ALA A 101 -14.62 -3.24 -23.55
CA ALA A 101 -15.55 -4.33 -23.84
C ALA A 101 -17.00 -3.87 -23.93
N ASP A 102 -17.38 -2.91 -23.09
CA ASP A 102 -18.71 -2.28 -23.11
C ASP A 102 -18.90 -1.31 -24.29
N GLY A 103 -17.85 -1.04 -25.10
CA GLY A 103 -17.87 -0.10 -26.22
C GLY A 103 -17.94 1.39 -25.81
N LEU A 104 -17.70 1.69 -24.56
CA LEU A 104 -17.73 3.07 -24.02
C LEU A 104 -16.48 3.88 -24.40
N ILE A 105 -15.36 3.19 -24.56
CA ILE A 105 -14.04 3.75 -24.87
C ILE A 105 -13.43 2.92 -26.00
N ALA A 106 -12.58 3.54 -26.83
CA ALA A 106 -11.71 2.84 -27.78
C ALA A 106 -10.26 3.24 -27.54
N LEU A 107 -9.31 2.32 -27.78
CA LEU A 107 -7.87 2.58 -27.59
C LEU A 107 -7.36 3.79 -28.39
N ASN A 108 -7.94 4.01 -29.57
CA ASN A 108 -7.57 5.11 -30.47
C ASN A 108 -8.42 6.37 -30.25
N ASP A 109 -9.37 6.35 -29.31
CA ASP A 109 -10.08 7.57 -28.93
C ASP A 109 -9.08 8.59 -28.39
N THR A 110 -9.16 9.83 -28.86
CA THR A 110 -8.39 10.94 -28.30
C THR A 110 -8.98 11.37 -26.96
N ILE A 111 -8.12 11.84 -26.04
CA ILE A 111 -8.56 12.32 -24.72
C ILE A 111 -9.61 13.44 -24.80
N GLY A 112 -9.59 14.23 -25.89
CA GLY A 112 -10.56 15.30 -26.11
C GLY A 112 -11.99 14.83 -26.37
N LYS A 113 -12.23 13.54 -26.62
CA LYS A 113 -13.57 12.94 -26.66
C LYS A 113 -14.24 12.96 -25.27
N PHE A 114 -13.44 12.89 -24.21
CA PHE A 114 -13.92 12.71 -22.83
C PHE A 114 -13.61 13.92 -21.93
N LEU A 115 -12.44 14.55 -22.12
CA LEU A 115 -11.92 15.59 -21.24
C LEU A 115 -12.00 16.97 -21.90
N SER A 116 -12.29 17.98 -21.09
CA SER A 116 -12.26 19.38 -21.53
C SER A 116 -10.82 19.82 -21.75
N ILE A 117 -10.41 19.94 -23.01
CA ILE A 117 -9.07 20.37 -23.39
C ILE A 117 -9.00 21.90 -23.34
N PRO A 118 -8.00 22.51 -22.64
CA PRO A 118 -7.85 23.96 -22.62
C PRO A 118 -7.76 24.54 -24.04
N PRO A 119 -8.38 25.70 -24.34
CA PRO A 119 -8.38 26.27 -25.69
C PRO A 119 -6.97 26.49 -26.26
N HIS A 120 -6.03 26.86 -25.41
CA HIS A 120 -4.63 27.12 -25.74
C HIS A 120 -3.75 25.85 -25.81
N ALA A 121 -4.32 24.67 -25.49
CA ALA A 121 -3.56 23.42 -25.51
C ALA A 121 -3.04 23.13 -26.93
N SER A 122 -1.82 22.63 -26.99
CA SER A 122 -1.13 22.32 -28.24
C SER A 122 -1.84 21.21 -29.04
N ARG A 123 -1.49 21.11 -30.34
CA ARG A 123 -1.97 20.04 -31.20
C ARG A 123 -1.53 18.66 -30.66
N GLY A 124 -0.35 18.57 -30.04
CA GLY A 124 0.15 17.34 -29.42
C GLY A 124 -0.76 16.84 -28.30
N ILE A 125 -1.23 17.74 -27.41
CA ILE A 125 -2.19 17.38 -26.35
C ILE A 125 -3.49 16.81 -26.95
N ARG A 126 -4.01 17.44 -28.00
CA ARG A 126 -5.26 17.00 -28.66
C ARG A 126 -5.14 15.66 -29.39
N ALA A 127 -3.92 15.25 -29.69
CA ALA A 127 -3.63 13.99 -30.38
C ALA A 127 -3.40 12.79 -29.44
N ILE A 128 -3.25 13.03 -28.13
CA ILE A 128 -3.07 11.96 -27.13
C ILE A 128 -4.28 11.02 -27.17
N THR A 129 -4.01 9.71 -27.23
CA THR A 129 -5.03 8.66 -27.22
C THR A 129 -5.07 7.91 -25.89
N VAL A 130 -6.13 7.15 -25.66
CA VAL A 130 -6.25 6.23 -24.52
C VAL A 130 -5.07 5.24 -24.48
N ARG A 131 -4.65 4.74 -25.65
CA ARG A 131 -3.48 3.86 -25.80
C ARG A 131 -2.20 4.54 -25.30
N ASP A 132 -1.96 5.79 -25.68
CA ASP A 132 -0.77 6.53 -25.28
C ASP A 132 -0.68 6.70 -23.75
N LEU A 133 -1.83 6.91 -23.08
CA LEU A 133 -1.89 6.98 -21.62
C LEU A 133 -1.59 5.61 -20.98
N LEU A 134 -2.19 4.52 -21.49
CA LEU A 134 -1.97 3.16 -20.99
C LEU A 134 -0.52 2.69 -21.14
N THR A 135 0.16 3.15 -22.20
CA THR A 135 1.55 2.79 -22.50
C THR A 135 2.58 3.79 -21.97
N MET A 136 2.16 4.81 -21.19
CA MET A 136 3.05 5.85 -20.65
C MET A 136 3.79 6.64 -21.75
N GLN A 137 3.08 7.03 -22.82
CA GLN A 137 3.66 7.69 -24.00
C GLN A 137 2.92 8.97 -24.40
N SER A 138 2.42 9.75 -23.44
CA SER A 138 1.70 11.02 -23.72
C SER A 138 2.58 12.09 -24.39
N GLY A 139 3.91 12.01 -24.22
CA GLY A 139 4.85 13.06 -24.66
C GLY A 139 4.92 14.28 -23.74
N ILE A 140 4.11 14.35 -22.69
CA ILE A 140 4.12 15.44 -21.71
C ILE A 140 5.27 15.23 -20.71
N PRO A 141 6.02 16.28 -20.34
CA PRO A 141 7.06 16.18 -19.31
C PRO A 141 6.49 15.80 -17.95
N VAL A 142 7.13 14.84 -17.30
CA VAL A 142 6.76 14.40 -15.93
C VAL A 142 6.95 15.54 -14.94
N ASP A 143 5.96 15.77 -14.09
CA ASP A 143 6.01 16.78 -13.04
C ASP A 143 5.46 16.21 -11.72
N THR A 144 6.35 15.83 -10.86
CA THR A 144 6.03 15.21 -9.57
C THR A 144 5.41 16.18 -8.56
N LYS A 145 5.58 17.51 -8.78
CA LYS A 145 5.09 18.55 -7.86
C LYS A 145 3.71 19.11 -8.23
N MET A 146 3.20 18.79 -9.41
CA MET A 146 1.91 19.32 -9.89
C MET A 146 0.79 19.12 -8.87
N ARG A 147 0.71 17.96 -8.24
CA ARG A 147 -0.30 17.59 -7.24
C ARG A 147 -0.25 18.43 -5.96
N ILE A 148 0.90 18.99 -5.64
CA ILE A 148 1.11 19.83 -4.46
C ILE A 148 0.66 21.26 -4.73
N HIS A 149 0.94 21.75 -5.94
CA HIS A 149 0.80 23.17 -6.27
C HIS A 149 -0.54 23.50 -6.93
N HIS A 150 -1.30 22.51 -7.39
CA HIS A 150 -2.57 22.73 -8.11
C HIS A 150 -3.73 22.00 -7.47
N THR A 151 -4.93 22.58 -7.60
CA THR A 151 -6.22 21.94 -7.24
C THR A 151 -7.01 21.51 -8.47
N GLN A 152 -6.63 21.97 -9.66
CA GLN A 152 -7.20 21.61 -10.97
C GLN A 152 -6.16 20.81 -11.75
N TRP A 153 -6.00 19.53 -11.43
CA TRP A 153 -4.92 18.70 -11.96
C TRP A 153 -5.07 18.42 -13.46
N LEU A 154 -6.30 18.21 -13.94
CA LEU A 154 -6.55 18.01 -15.37
C LEU A 154 -6.12 19.25 -16.15
N HIS A 155 -6.58 20.43 -15.73
CA HIS A 155 -6.23 21.68 -16.40
C HIS A 155 -4.73 21.94 -16.38
N ALA A 156 -4.08 21.78 -15.23
CA ALA A 156 -2.66 22.00 -15.06
C ALA A 156 -1.82 21.06 -15.96
N TYR A 157 -2.21 19.78 -16.05
CA TYR A 157 -1.50 18.83 -16.89
C TYR A 157 -1.71 19.07 -18.39
N LEU A 158 -2.96 19.31 -18.80
CA LEU A 158 -3.33 19.51 -20.20
C LEU A 158 -2.92 20.88 -20.76
N SER A 159 -2.47 21.80 -19.90
CA SER A 159 -1.90 23.10 -20.29
C SER A 159 -0.40 23.05 -20.58
N LYS A 160 0.27 21.94 -20.29
CA LYS A 160 1.72 21.77 -20.54
C LYS A 160 2.02 21.64 -22.02
N GLN A 161 3.29 21.93 -22.38
CA GLN A 161 3.78 21.70 -23.73
C GLN A 161 4.41 20.31 -23.82
N PRO A 162 3.94 19.42 -24.73
CA PRO A 162 4.59 18.15 -25.00
C PRO A 162 6.02 18.36 -25.54
N THR A 163 6.95 17.50 -25.13
CA THR A 163 8.33 17.49 -25.62
C THR A 163 8.58 16.45 -26.72
N SER A 164 7.62 15.59 -26.96
CA SER A 164 7.60 14.60 -28.05
C SER A 164 6.18 14.37 -28.53
N ALA A 165 6.04 13.80 -29.72
CA ALA A 165 4.74 13.36 -30.21
C ALA A 165 4.18 12.21 -29.32
N PRO A 166 2.85 12.14 -29.08
CA PRO A 166 2.25 10.99 -28.41
C PRO A 166 2.62 9.68 -29.10
N GLY A 167 2.77 8.61 -28.34
CA GLY A 167 3.13 7.29 -28.83
C GLY A 167 4.62 7.09 -29.17
N THR A 168 5.47 8.11 -29.07
CA THR A 168 6.86 8.02 -29.54
C THR A 168 7.91 7.88 -28.44
N ARG A 169 7.63 8.40 -27.25
CA ARG A 169 8.57 8.39 -26.12
C ARG A 169 7.91 7.87 -24.86
N TRP A 170 8.48 6.83 -24.31
CA TRP A 170 8.06 6.29 -23.01
C TRP A 170 8.60 7.17 -21.85
N ALA A 171 7.70 7.55 -20.95
CA ALA A 171 8.05 8.27 -19.72
C ALA A 171 7.00 7.94 -18.65
N TYR A 172 7.42 7.22 -17.61
CA TYR A 172 6.52 6.81 -16.54
C TYR A 172 5.96 8.00 -15.78
N ASP A 173 4.65 8.21 -15.87
CA ASP A 173 3.96 9.32 -15.21
C ASP A 173 2.59 8.89 -14.66
N SER A 174 2.42 9.00 -13.37
CA SER A 174 1.19 8.64 -12.68
C SER A 174 -0.02 9.49 -13.08
N ILE A 175 0.18 10.68 -13.63
CA ILE A 175 -0.91 11.53 -14.09
C ILE A 175 -1.59 10.95 -15.34
N MET A 176 -0.89 10.18 -16.17
CA MET A 176 -1.53 9.48 -17.28
C MET A 176 -2.61 8.51 -16.79
N SER A 177 -2.37 7.81 -15.67
CA SER A 177 -3.37 6.92 -15.07
C SER A 177 -4.51 7.72 -14.41
N TYR A 178 -4.23 8.90 -13.88
CA TYR A 178 -5.25 9.82 -13.41
C TYR A 178 -6.15 10.31 -14.56
N LEU A 179 -5.59 10.61 -15.73
CA LEU A 179 -6.39 10.94 -16.92
C LEU A 179 -7.26 9.75 -17.35
N LEU A 180 -6.77 8.51 -17.29
CA LEU A 180 -7.57 7.32 -17.56
C LEU A 180 -8.72 7.18 -16.55
N SER A 181 -8.48 7.45 -15.27
CA SER A 181 -9.54 7.49 -14.26
C SER A 181 -10.61 8.53 -14.60
N ALA A 182 -10.20 9.73 -14.98
CA ALA A 182 -11.11 10.78 -15.43
C ALA A 182 -11.92 10.39 -16.70
N ILE A 183 -11.28 9.67 -17.62
CA ILE A 183 -11.94 9.15 -18.83
C ILE A 183 -12.98 8.08 -18.46
N VAL A 184 -12.65 7.14 -17.58
CA VAL A 184 -13.61 6.14 -17.06
C VAL A 184 -14.78 6.85 -16.41
N GLN A 185 -14.53 7.83 -15.53
CA GLN A 185 -15.59 8.60 -14.86
C GLN A 185 -16.49 9.32 -15.87
N LYS A 186 -15.90 9.92 -16.89
CA LYS A 186 -16.68 10.62 -17.93
C LYS A 186 -17.50 9.67 -18.80
N ALA A 187 -16.94 8.53 -19.15
CA ALA A 187 -17.56 7.54 -20.02
C ALA A 187 -18.70 6.77 -19.32
N THR A 188 -18.58 6.52 -18.02
CA THR A 188 -19.51 5.69 -17.24
C THR A 188 -20.47 6.50 -16.37
N GLY A 189 -20.17 7.76 -16.08
CA GLY A 189 -20.88 8.58 -15.08
C GLY A 189 -20.59 8.19 -13.62
N GLN A 190 -19.63 7.30 -13.39
CA GLN A 190 -19.22 6.80 -12.07
C GLN A 190 -17.74 7.11 -11.83
N THR A 191 -17.34 7.43 -10.60
CA THR A 191 -15.91 7.48 -10.28
C THR A 191 -15.25 6.13 -10.55
N LEU A 192 -13.94 6.10 -10.80
CA LEU A 192 -13.22 4.83 -11.00
C LEU A 192 -13.46 3.86 -9.83
N MET A 193 -13.47 4.37 -8.59
CA MET A 193 -13.76 3.56 -7.41
C MET A 193 -15.17 2.98 -7.46
N GLN A 194 -16.20 3.80 -7.75
CA GLN A 194 -17.60 3.32 -7.84
C GLN A 194 -17.77 2.27 -8.94
N PHE A 195 -17.16 2.49 -10.10
CA PHE A 195 -17.20 1.56 -11.22
C PHE A 195 -16.58 0.21 -10.85
N LEU A 196 -15.38 0.22 -10.27
CA LEU A 196 -14.71 -1.01 -9.84
C LEU A 196 -15.38 -1.65 -8.63
N GLN A 197 -15.99 -0.88 -7.73
CA GLN A 197 -16.76 -1.43 -6.62
C GLN A 197 -17.86 -2.36 -7.13
N ALA A 198 -18.60 -1.95 -8.14
CA ALA A 198 -19.70 -2.74 -8.71
C ALA A 198 -19.21 -3.89 -9.62
N ARG A 199 -18.17 -3.67 -10.41
CA ARG A 199 -17.76 -4.55 -11.49
C ARG A 199 -16.63 -5.53 -11.13
N LEU A 200 -15.83 -5.19 -10.10
CA LEU A 200 -14.68 -5.98 -9.67
C LEU A 200 -14.76 -6.33 -8.18
N PHE A 201 -14.77 -5.34 -7.29
CA PHE A 201 -14.60 -5.59 -5.85
C PHE A 201 -15.76 -6.41 -5.27
N HIS A 202 -17.01 -6.02 -5.48
CA HIS A 202 -18.16 -6.80 -4.99
C HIS A 202 -18.20 -8.22 -5.57
N PRO A 203 -18.02 -8.45 -6.89
CA PRO A 203 -17.94 -9.81 -7.43
C PRO A 203 -16.84 -10.69 -6.82
N LEU A 204 -15.75 -10.07 -6.33
CA LEU A 204 -14.65 -10.76 -5.65
C LEU A 204 -14.86 -10.83 -4.12
N GLY A 205 -15.95 -10.29 -3.56
CA GLY A 205 -16.21 -10.27 -2.12
C GLY A 205 -15.43 -9.20 -1.36
N ILE A 206 -14.81 -8.23 -2.06
CA ILE A 206 -14.01 -7.15 -1.47
C ILE A 206 -14.93 -5.99 -1.11
N THR A 207 -14.97 -5.60 0.17
CA THR A 207 -15.90 -4.58 0.70
C THR A 207 -15.18 -3.38 1.34
N ASP A 208 -13.89 -3.48 1.57
CA ASP A 208 -13.10 -2.56 2.38
C ASP A 208 -12.05 -1.77 1.59
N ALA A 209 -12.08 -1.82 0.26
CA ALA A 209 -11.20 -1.02 -0.58
C ALA A 209 -11.50 0.48 -0.41
N LEU A 210 -10.44 1.30 -0.33
CA LEU A 210 -10.51 2.76 -0.27
C LEU A 210 -9.56 3.34 -1.30
N TRP A 211 -9.94 4.44 -1.94
CA TRP A 211 -9.09 5.09 -2.94
C TRP A 211 -9.11 6.61 -2.77
N GLU A 212 -7.92 7.22 -2.77
CA GLU A 212 -7.75 8.66 -2.72
C GLU A 212 -8.39 9.33 -3.95
N GLU A 213 -8.90 10.53 -3.73
CA GLU A 213 -9.45 11.38 -4.78
C GLU A 213 -8.69 12.70 -4.86
N SER A 214 -8.63 13.26 -6.06
CA SER A 214 -8.14 14.60 -6.30
C SER A 214 -9.11 15.66 -5.76
N PRO A 215 -8.68 16.93 -5.63
CA PRO A 215 -9.57 18.03 -5.31
C PRO A 215 -10.73 18.23 -6.32
N GLU A 216 -10.62 17.63 -7.51
CA GLU A 216 -11.66 17.64 -8.56
C GLU A 216 -12.69 16.51 -8.40
N GLY A 217 -12.60 15.69 -7.33
CA GLY A 217 -13.49 14.55 -7.10
C GLY A 217 -13.27 13.41 -8.09
N ILE A 218 -12.04 13.23 -8.56
CA ILE A 218 -11.65 12.17 -9.47
C ILE A 218 -10.72 11.22 -8.71
N THR A 219 -11.02 9.92 -8.74
CA THR A 219 -10.17 8.89 -8.14
C THR A 219 -8.77 8.94 -8.74
N CYS A 220 -7.72 8.89 -7.91
CA CYS A 220 -6.33 9.14 -8.34
C CYS A 220 -5.81 8.20 -9.43
N GLY A 221 -6.30 6.95 -9.50
CA GLY A 221 -6.03 6.01 -10.60
C GLY A 221 -4.58 5.52 -10.69
N GLY A 222 -3.60 6.35 -10.43
CA GLY A 222 -2.17 6.05 -10.52
C GLY A 222 -1.50 5.69 -9.20
N TRP A 223 -2.18 5.91 -8.08
CA TRP A 223 -1.77 5.67 -6.69
C TRP A 223 -2.99 5.79 -5.77
N GLY A 224 -2.80 5.63 -4.47
CA GLY A 224 -3.79 5.98 -3.45
C GLY A 224 -4.88 4.93 -3.23
N LEU A 225 -4.72 3.71 -3.75
CA LEU A 225 -5.58 2.57 -3.42
C LEU A 225 -5.06 1.89 -2.16
N TYR A 226 -5.95 1.69 -1.19
CA TYR A 226 -5.74 0.97 0.06
C TYR A 226 -6.59 -0.29 0.05
N ILE A 227 -5.95 -1.44 0.10
CA ILE A 227 -6.57 -2.77 0.09
C ILE A 227 -5.79 -3.73 0.97
N ARG A 228 -6.42 -4.81 1.39
CA ARG A 228 -5.73 -5.88 2.11
C ARG A 228 -4.74 -6.62 1.20
N PRO A 229 -3.66 -7.17 1.75
CA PRO A 229 -2.69 -7.97 0.99
C PRO A 229 -3.34 -9.10 0.19
N GLU A 230 -4.36 -9.75 0.75
CA GLU A 230 -5.11 -10.79 0.06
C GLU A 230 -5.81 -10.28 -1.21
N THR A 231 -6.34 -9.05 -1.19
CA THR A 231 -6.92 -8.41 -2.39
C THR A 231 -5.88 -8.20 -3.50
N MET A 232 -4.63 -7.93 -3.15
CA MET A 232 -3.54 -7.87 -4.14
C MET A 232 -3.31 -9.24 -4.77
N ALA A 233 -3.26 -10.30 -3.95
CA ALA A 233 -3.11 -11.68 -4.43
C ALA A 233 -4.29 -12.08 -5.35
N MET A 234 -5.51 -11.68 -5.01
CA MET A 234 -6.70 -11.92 -5.84
C MET A 234 -6.61 -11.26 -7.21
N LEU A 235 -6.09 -10.03 -7.30
CA LEU A 235 -5.82 -9.41 -8.61
C LEU A 235 -4.80 -10.21 -9.41
N GLY A 236 -3.72 -10.66 -8.77
CA GLY A 236 -2.71 -11.51 -9.41
C GLY A 236 -3.32 -12.80 -9.97
N GLN A 237 -4.16 -13.48 -9.17
CA GLN A 237 -4.84 -14.70 -9.61
C GLN A 237 -5.84 -14.42 -10.75
N LEU A 238 -6.58 -13.32 -10.67
CA LEU A 238 -7.49 -12.91 -11.73
C LEU A 238 -6.76 -12.68 -13.07
N LEU A 239 -5.54 -12.11 -13.03
CA LEU A 239 -4.70 -11.94 -14.22
C LEU A 239 -4.17 -13.29 -14.73
N LEU A 240 -3.73 -14.17 -13.83
CA LEU A 240 -3.26 -15.52 -14.18
C LEU A 240 -4.36 -16.34 -14.84
N ASP A 241 -5.59 -16.28 -14.31
CA ASP A 241 -6.78 -16.95 -14.82
C ASP A 241 -7.47 -16.20 -15.97
N LYS A 242 -6.73 -15.31 -16.63
CA LYS A 242 -7.20 -14.58 -17.83
C LYS A 242 -8.54 -13.86 -17.59
N GLY A 243 -8.71 -13.30 -16.39
CA GLY A 243 -9.88 -12.51 -16.01
C GLY A 243 -11.06 -13.30 -15.50
N THR A 244 -10.91 -14.61 -15.28
CA THR A 244 -11.94 -15.48 -14.72
C THR A 244 -11.81 -15.54 -13.19
N TRP A 245 -12.93 -15.52 -12.48
CA TRP A 245 -13.02 -15.69 -11.03
C TRP A 245 -14.15 -16.63 -10.66
N MET A 246 -13.85 -17.75 -10.00
CA MET A 246 -14.84 -18.76 -9.64
C MET A 246 -15.74 -19.18 -10.83
N GLY A 247 -15.14 -19.40 -12.00
CA GLY A 247 -15.82 -19.78 -13.22
C GLY A 247 -16.57 -18.66 -13.96
N LYS A 248 -16.57 -17.43 -13.42
CA LYS A 248 -17.22 -16.27 -14.04
C LYS A 248 -16.18 -15.34 -14.66
N GLN A 249 -16.37 -14.92 -15.92
CA GLN A 249 -15.54 -13.91 -16.55
C GLN A 249 -15.83 -12.54 -15.95
N ILE A 250 -14.89 -11.98 -15.19
CA ILE A 250 -14.97 -10.66 -14.54
C ILE A 250 -14.31 -9.59 -15.40
N VAL A 251 -13.11 -9.87 -15.90
CA VAL A 251 -12.37 -8.99 -16.81
C VAL A 251 -12.28 -9.67 -18.17
N PRO A 252 -12.51 -8.98 -19.30
CA PRO A 252 -12.48 -9.61 -20.61
C PRO A 252 -11.15 -10.33 -20.85
N GLN A 253 -11.21 -11.61 -21.23
CA GLN A 253 -10.02 -12.47 -21.44
C GLN A 253 -9.03 -11.86 -22.43
N TRP A 254 -9.53 -11.30 -23.55
CA TRP A 254 -8.68 -10.67 -24.54
C TRP A 254 -7.91 -9.47 -23.97
N TRP A 255 -8.55 -8.70 -23.06
CA TRP A 255 -7.90 -7.55 -22.44
C TRP A 255 -6.80 -7.98 -21.49
N VAL A 256 -7.04 -8.96 -20.63
CA VAL A 256 -6.00 -9.51 -19.75
C VAL A 256 -4.83 -10.05 -20.58
N SER A 257 -5.11 -10.74 -21.70
CA SER A 257 -4.06 -11.21 -22.60
C SER A 257 -3.23 -10.07 -23.19
N GLU A 258 -3.84 -8.93 -23.52
CA GLU A 258 -3.12 -7.75 -23.98
C GLU A 258 -2.35 -7.04 -22.85
N MET A 259 -2.90 -7.00 -21.60
CA MET A 259 -2.19 -6.50 -20.44
C MET A 259 -0.91 -7.30 -20.13
N MET A 260 -0.93 -8.59 -20.34
CA MET A 260 0.20 -9.49 -20.07
C MET A 260 1.28 -9.49 -21.17
N LYS A 261 1.04 -8.85 -22.31
CA LYS A 261 2.01 -8.74 -23.42
C LYS A 261 2.70 -7.38 -23.44
N PRO A 262 4.01 -7.30 -23.79
CA PRO A 262 4.67 -6.02 -23.98
C PRO A 262 3.96 -5.17 -25.05
N GLN A 263 3.73 -3.90 -24.73
CA GLN A 263 3.07 -2.92 -25.61
C GLN A 263 4.01 -1.76 -25.98
N THR A 264 5.22 -1.72 -25.40
CA THR A 264 6.23 -0.69 -25.67
C THR A 264 7.40 -1.27 -26.44
N ALA A 265 8.07 -0.46 -27.27
CA ALA A 265 9.18 -0.89 -28.13
C ALA A 265 10.36 -1.51 -27.37
N ASN A 266 10.57 -1.12 -26.10
CA ASN A 266 11.62 -1.70 -25.26
C ASN A 266 11.24 -3.04 -24.62
N GLY A 267 10.01 -3.55 -24.86
CA GLY A 267 9.53 -4.82 -24.35
C GLY A 267 9.29 -4.88 -22.84
N ARG A 268 9.42 -3.75 -22.10
CA ARG A 268 9.41 -3.76 -20.62
C ARG A 268 8.10 -3.32 -19.98
N TYR A 269 7.18 -2.75 -20.75
CA TYR A 269 5.93 -2.22 -20.22
C TYR A 269 4.75 -2.59 -21.13
N SER A 270 3.61 -2.77 -20.49
CA SER A 270 2.35 -3.07 -21.16
C SER A 270 1.27 -2.03 -20.77
N TYR A 271 0.01 -2.41 -20.77
CA TYR A 271 -1.11 -1.60 -20.28
C TYR A 271 -1.15 -1.60 -18.74
N HIS A 272 -0.26 -0.78 -18.13
CA HIS A 272 -0.07 -0.64 -16.70
C HIS A 272 0.37 -1.91 -15.96
N ILE A 273 1.17 -2.75 -16.67
CA ILE A 273 1.87 -3.90 -16.12
C ILE A 273 3.32 -3.87 -16.62
N TRP A 274 4.27 -4.20 -15.77
CA TRP A 274 5.67 -4.38 -16.13
C TRP A 274 5.96 -5.79 -16.58
N GLN A 275 6.86 -5.92 -17.54
CA GLN A 275 7.47 -7.20 -17.92
C GLN A 275 8.77 -7.37 -17.16
N THR A 276 9.01 -8.55 -16.60
CA THR A 276 10.23 -8.83 -15.85
C THR A 276 11.38 -9.29 -16.78
N GLN A 277 12.55 -9.57 -16.23
CA GLN A 277 13.64 -10.19 -16.95
C GLN A 277 13.38 -11.67 -17.30
N TYR A 278 12.42 -12.31 -16.63
CA TYR A 278 12.02 -13.69 -16.90
C TYR A 278 10.88 -13.70 -17.92
N PRO A 279 11.05 -14.41 -19.05
CA PRO A 279 10.03 -14.46 -20.10
C PRO A 279 8.68 -14.98 -19.58
N GLY A 280 7.60 -14.27 -19.91
CA GLY A 280 6.24 -14.63 -19.47
C GLY A 280 5.85 -14.18 -18.06
N TRP A 281 6.81 -13.73 -17.25
CA TRP A 281 6.48 -13.15 -15.95
C TRP A 281 6.08 -11.70 -16.08
N ALA A 282 5.00 -11.34 -15.42
CA ALA A 282 4.55 -9.96 -15.31
C ALA A 282 4.49 -9.50 -13.88
N GLU A 283 4.65 -8.20 -13.66
CA GLU A 283 4.54 -7.60 -12.32
C GLU A 283 3.71 -6.33 -12.31
N ALA A 284 2.83 -6.20 -11.33
CA ALA A 284 2.35 -4.91 -10.87
C ALA A 284 3.31 -4.43 -9.78
N ASN A 285 3.82 -3.19 -9.94
CA ASN A 285 4.88 -2.66 -9.09
C ASN A 285 4.48 -1.31 -8.52
N GLY A 286 4.52 -1.19 -7.20
CA GLY A 286 4.29 0.04 -6.45
C GLY A 286 5.55 0.53 -5.76
N ALA A 287 5.62 1.84 -5.53
CA ALA A 287 6.74 2.45 -4.81
C ALA A 287 6.97 1.77 -3.46
N TYR A 288 8.22 1.77 -3.01
CA TYR A 288 8.68 1.12 -1.77
C TYR A 288 8.53 -0.40 -1.73
N GLY A 289 8.32 -1.05 -2.90
CA GLY A 289 8.34 -2.49 -3.00
C GLY A 289 6.98 -3.17 -2.80
N GLN A 290 5.90 -2.54 -3.22
CA GLN A 290 4.62 -3.22 -3.36
C GLN A 290 4.66 -4.04 -4.64
N TYR A 291 4.39 -5.34 -4.58
CA TYR A 291 4.50 -6.24 -5.73
C TYR A 291 3.32 -7.20 -5.84
N ILE A 292 2.93 -7.45 -7.09
CA ILE A 292 2.16 -8.64 -7.49
C ILE A 292 2.94 -9.26 -8.64
N PHE A 293 3.52 -10.43 -8.43
CA PHE A 293 4.15 -11.23 -9.47
C PHE A 293 3.16 -12.26 -9.99
N VAL A 294 3.02 -12.31 -11.31
CA VAL A 294 2.20 -13.30 -12.02
C VAL A 294 3.15 -14.20 -12.83
N ILE A 295 3.17 -15.48 -12.51
CA ILE A 295 4.16 -16.46 -12.99
C ILE A 295 3.44 -17.63 -13.63
N PRO A 296 3.05 -17.52 -14.92
CA PRO A 296 2.23 -18.54 -15.58
C PRO A 296 2.89 -19.92 -15.68
N GLU A 297 4.22 -19.98 -15.86
CA GLU A 297 4.94 -21.25 -16.00
C GLU A 297 4.88 -22.13 -14.73
N ALA A 298 4.67 -21.52 -13.58
CA ALA A 298 4.56 -22.23 -12.29
C ALA A 298 3.12 -22.25 -11.75
N ASP A 299 2.15 -21.70 -12.49
CA ASP A 299 0.79 -21.45 -11.99
C ASP A 299 0.80 -20.77 -10.61
N MET A 300 1.60 -19.70 -10.51
CA MET A 300 1.94 -19.07 -9.23
C MET A 300 1.68 -17.57 -9.25
N VAL A 301 1.20 -17.06 -8.12
CA VAL A 301 1.11 -15.63 -7.80
C VAL A 301 1.82 -15.36 -6.49
N ILE A 302 2.61 -14.30 -6.45
CA ILE A 302 3.20 -13.81 -5.21
C ILE A 302 2.83 -12.35 -5.04
N SER A 303 2.21 -12.00 -3.92
CA SER A 303 1.94 -10.61 -3.57
C SER A 303 2.71 -10.21 -2.32
N MET A 304 3.25 -9.00 -2.32
CA MET A 304 4.06 -8.48 -1.23
C MET A 304 3.75 -7.02 -0.96
N THR A 305 3.76 -6.67 0.33
CA THR A 305 3.84 -5.28 0.79
C THR A 305 5.09 -5.09 1.65
N GLN A 306 5.73 -3.95 1.52
CA GLN A 306 6.94 -3.62 2.29
C GLN A 306 7.20 -2.11 2.27
N CYS A 307 8.18 -1.65 3.06
CA CYS A 307 8.67 -0.27 3.02
C CYS A 307 10.19 -0.24 2.83
N THR A 308 10.65 -0.09 1.59
CA THR A 308 12.08 0.08 1.31
C THR A 308 12.32 0.98 0.10
N ALA A 309 13.33 1.83 0.20
CA ALA A 309 13.85 2.57 -0.96
C ALA A 309 14.99 1.81 -1.67
N LYS A 310 15.42 0.67 -1.10
CA LYS A 310 16.50 -0.16 -1.65
C LYS A 310 15.94 -1.21 -2.59
N SER A 311 16.75 -1.65 -3.53
CA SER A 311 16.39 -2.69 -4.49
C SER A 311 17.01 -4.02 -4.09
N ALA A 312 16.18 -4.99 -3.72
CA ALA A 312 16.59 -6.37 -3.47
C ALA A 312 16.27 -7.24 -4.70
N PRO A 313 17.01 -8.34 -4.95
CA PRO A 313 16.80 -9.21 -6.11
C PRO A 313 15.67 -10.22 -5.85
N ILE A 314 14.49 -9.72 -5.44
CA ILE A 314 13.35 -10.55 -5.02
C ILE A 314 12.93 -11.52 -6.10
N LYS A 315 12.92 -11.11 -7.37
CA LYS A 315 12.57 -11.96 -8.51
C LYS A 315 13.53 -13.14 -8.66
N ASP A 316 14.82 -12.92 -8.39
CA ASP A 316 15.83 -13.96 -8.46
C ASP A 316 15.66 -14.97 -7.31
N TRP A 317 15.28 -14.49 -6.12
CA TRP A 317 14.96 -15.36 -4.98
C TRP A 317 13.68 -16.17 -5.23
N ILE A 318 12.64 -15.55 -5.78
CA ILE A 318 11.43 -16.26 -6.18
C ILE A 318 11.76 -17.36 -7.17
N LYS A 319 12.56 -17.04 -8.20
CA LYS A 319 12.95 -18.04 -9.20
C LYS A 319 13.73 -19.18 -8.57
N ALA A 320 14.80 -18.86 -7.85
CA ALA A 320 15.73 -19.88 -7.33
C ALA A 320 15.12 -20.74 -6.20
N LEU A 321 14.27 -20.18 -5.34
CA LEU A 321 13.74 -20.87 -4.16
C LEU A 321 12.37 -21.49 -4.40
N LEU A 322 11.53 -20.88 -5.24
CA LEU A 322 10.16 -21.33 -5.44
C LEU A 322 9.93 -21.93 -6.81
N VAL A 323 10.21 -21.20 -7.90
CA VAL A 323 9.85 -21.65 -9.26
C VAL A 323 10.73 -22.82 -9.71
N ASP A 324 12.04 -22.75 -9.53
CA ASP A 324 12.96 -23.83 -9.93
C ASP A 324 12.82 -25.09 -9.06
N ASN A 325 12.11 -25.01 -7.94
CA ASN A 325 11.86 -26.10 -6.98
C ASN A 325 10.37 -26.48 -6.90
N CYS A 326 9.52 -26.00 -7.82
CA CYS A 326 8.15 -26.46 -7.85
C CYS A 326 8.01 -27.77 -8.64
N HIS A 327 7.10 -28.63 -8.18
CA HIS A 327 6.83 -29.92 -8.80
C HIS A 327 5.41 -29.94 -9.38
N PRO A 328 5.15 -30.67 -10.49
CA PRO A 328 3.81 -30.80 -11.04
C PRO A 328 2.86 -31.62 -10.14
N ASP A 329 3.44 -32.53 -9.35
CA ASP A 329 2.69 -33.43 -8.47
C ASP A 329 2.81 -32.99 -7.01
N THR A 330 1.92 -33.51 -6.17
CA THR A 330 2.00 -33.35 -4.71
C THR A 330 3.29 -33.93 -4.15
N LEU A 331 3.84 -33.27 -3.15
CA LEU A 331 4.99 -33.76 -2.38
C LEU A 331 4.53 -34.51 -1.13
N PRO A 332 5.36 -35.40 -0.58
CA PRO A 332 5.10 -35.96 0.75
C PRO A 332 4.94 -34.85 1.78
N PRO A 333 4.06 -34.98 2.77
CA PRO A 333 3.93 -34.00 3.84
C PRO A 333 5.29 -33.68 4.48
N SER A 334 5.50 -32.41 4.79
CA SER A 334 6.72 -31.97 5.47
C SER A 334 6.80 -32.66 6.86
N PRO A 335 7.96 -33.24 7.23
CA PRO A 335 8.15 -33.72 8.59
C PRO A 335 8.31 -32.58 9.61
N LEU A 336 8.47 -31.34 9.15
CA LEU A 336 8.65 -30.16 9.98
C LEU A 336 7.31 -29.42 10.12
N THR A 337 6.96 -29.08 11.34
CA THR A 337 5.90 -28.10 11.61
C THR A 337 6.53 -26.73 11.41
N ILE A 338 6.24 -26.11 10.26
CA ILE A 338 6.71 -24.77 9.94
C ILE A 338 5.56 -23.79 10.22
N SER A 339 5.80 -22.83 11.11
CA SER A 339 4.91 -21.70 11.35
C SER A 339 5.47 -20.48 10.61
N PHE A 340 4.60 -19.80 9.86
CA PHE A 340 4.93 -18.53 9.21
C PHE A 340 4.39 -17.33 9.99
N ASP A 341 3.78 -17.57 11.17
CA ASP A 341 3.14 -16.56 12.00
C ASP A 341 4.10 -15.89 13.01
N ASP A 342 5.31 -16.46 13.19
CA ASP A 342 6.23 -16.04 14.25
C ASP A 342 7.19 -14.90 13.83
N TYR A 343 7.06 -14.40 12.60
CA TYR A 343 7.90 -13.30 12.14
C TYR A 343 7.51 -11.99 12.80
N THR A 344 8.52 -11.20 13.20
CA THR A 344 8.34 -9.87 13.78
C THR A 344 9.38 -8.90 13.24
N LEU A 345 8.98 -7.66 13.05
CA LEU A 345 9.91 -6.58 12.73
C LEU A 345 10.72 -6.20 13.97
N PRO A 346 11.92 -5.63 13.78
CA PRO A 346 12.78 -5.28 14.91
C PRO A 346 12.12 -4.32 15.89
N LEU A 347 12.09 -4.68 17.15
CA LEU A 347 11.62 -3.84 18.26
C LEU A 347 12.68 -2.81 18.67
N ALA A 348 12.27 -1.79 19.42
CA ALA A 348 13.22 -0.91 20.11
C ALA A 348 14.07 -1.71 21.10
N GLN A 349 15.39 -1.45 21.13
CA GLN A 349 16.35 -2.20 21.94
C GLN A 349 16.87 -1.33 23.09
N GLY A 350 16.91 -1.87 24.31
CA GLY A 350 17.36 -1.22 25.55
C GLY A 350 16.55 -1.68 26.76
N ASP A 351 16.60 -0.91 27.84
CA ASP A 351 15.98 -1.22 29.11
C ASP A 351 14.48 -0.84 29.15
N ALA A 352 13.71 -1.57 29.97
CA ALA A 352 12.31 -1.26 30.25
C ALA A 352 12.14 -0.15 31.28
N LEU A 353 13.10 -0.05 32.21
CA LEU A 353 12.97 0.82 33.38
C LEU A 353 13.08 2.28 32.97
N PRO A 354 12.07 3.08 33.27
CA PRO A 354 12.23 4.50 33.14
C PRO A 354 13.24 4.99 34.19
N PRO A 355 14.10 5.94 33.82
CA PRO A 355 14.74 6.76 34.82
C PRO A 355 13.67 7.45 35.66
N THR A 356 14.04 7.97 36.80
CA THR A 356 13.20 8.70 37.77
C THR A 356 12.38 9.88 37.19
N LEU A 357 12.35 10.06 35.90
CA LEU A 357 11.80 11.19 35.13
C LEU A 357 10.40 10.98 34.56
N LEU A 358 9.69 9.90 34.89
CA LEU A 358 8.29 9.77 34.50
C LEU A 358 7.39 10.57 35.46
N ASP A 359 7.52 11.87 35.36
CA ASP A 359 6.42 12.74 35.78
C ASP A 359 5.54 13.01 34.54
N THR A 360 4.26 13.22 34.76
CA THR A 360 3.30 13.57 33.69
C THR A 360 3.51 15.00 33.18
N THR A 361 4.73 15.54 33.31
CA THR A 361 5.08 16.90 32.91
C THR A 361 5.11 17.00 31.38
N TRP A 362 4.53 18.06 30.85
CA TRP A 362 4.58 18.38 29.45
C TRP A 362 5.92 19.01 29.09
N HIS A 363 6.66 18.36 28.22
CA HIS A 363 7.92 18.85 27.66
C HIS A 363 7.66 19.48 26.29
N THR A 364 8.08 20.75 26.12
CA THR A 364 8.09 21.38 24.80
C THR A 364 9.27 20.84 23.98
N LEU A 365 9.03 20.49 22.74
CA LEU A 365 10.03 19.96 21.82
C LEU A 365 10.63 21.07 20.95
N ALA A 366 11.89 20.92 20.57
CA ALA A 366 12.46 21.66 19.45
C ALA A 366 11.72 21.32 18.14
N GLU A 367 11.80 22.20 17.14
CA GLU A 367 11.24 21.95 15.81
C GLU A 367 11.71 20.61 15.28
N ASN A 368 10.76 19.80 14.80
CA ASN A 368 11.04 18.44 14.34
C ASN A 368 10.16 18.05 13.14
N PRO A 369 10.58 17.05 12.36
CA PRO A 369 9.87 16.64 11.12
C PRO A 369 8.45 16.14 11.35
N LEU A 370 8.12 15.58 12.54
CA LEU A 370 6.78 15.12 12.89
C LEU A 370 5.82 16.25 13.29
N LYS A 371 6.34 17.49 13.38
CA LYS A 371 5.59 18.66 13.84
C LYS A 371 4.98 18.49 15.24
N TRP A 372 5.59 17.67 16.07
CA TRP A 372 5.22 17.54 17.47
C TRP A 372 5.72 18.77 18.24
N GLN A 373 4.81 19.43 18.92
CA GLN A 373 5.13 20.65 19.67
C GLN A 373 5.52 20.35 21.12
N ARG A 374 4.77 19.44 21.75
CA ARG A 374 5.03 19.02 23.12
C ARG A 374 4.61 17.57 23.33
N LEU A 375 5.24 16.91 24.29
CA LEU A 375 4.92 15.56 24.69
C LEU A 375 4.93 15.43 26.22
N SER A 376 4.22 14.42 26.72
CA SER A 376 4.38 13.91 28.07
C SER A 376 4.34 12.38 28.05
N LEU A 377 4.88 11.76 29.08
CA LEU A 377 4.92 10.32 29.27
C LEU A 377 4.13 9.94 30.52
N SER A 378 3.41 8.82 30.45
CA SER A 378 2.82 8.20 31.64
C SER A 378 2.88 6.68 31.50
N ASN A 379 2.94 5.97 32.62
CA ASN A 379 2.86 4.52 32.64
C ASN A 379 1.42 4.08 32.92
N HIS A 380 0.98 3.08 32.18
CA HIS A 380 -0.26 2.37 32.45
C HIS A 380 0.02 0.87 32.38
N ALA A 381 0.12 0.23 33.53
CA ALA A 381 0.62 -1.15 33.69
C ALA A 381 1.99 -1.31 32.99
N ASP A 382 2.12 -2.25 32.03
CA ASP A 382 3.34 -2.54 31.29
C ASP A 382 3.48 -1.73 30.00
N THR A 383 2.66 -0.65 29.85
CA THR A 383 2.59 0.16 28.63
C THR A 383 3.03 1.59 28.93
N LEU A 384 3.95 2.11 28.11
CA LEU A 384 4.32 3.50 28.12
C LEU A 384 3.34 4.28 27.22
N MET A 385 2.63 5.25 27.81
CA MET A 385 1.74 6.13 27.07
C MET A 385 2.49 7.41 26.68
N LEU A 386 2.58 7.67 25.38
CA LEU A 386 3.17 8.88 24.84
C LEU A 386 2.04 9.81 24.40
N HIS A 387 1.82 10.88 25.18
CA HIS A 387 0.85 11.92 24.88
C HIS A 387 1.51 13.01 24.05
N ILE A 388 0.86 13.45 22.98
CA ILE A 388 1.44 14.36 21.99
C ILE A 388 0.46 15.49 21.70
N HIS A 389 0.98 16.72 21.60
CA HIS A 389 0.32 17.83 20.93
C HIS A 389 1.17 18.24 19.73
N ASP A 390 0.57 18.35 18.57
CA ASP A 390 1.24 18.82 17.37
C ASP A 390 1.15 20.35 17.20
N THR A 391 1.88 20.88 16.23
CA THR A 391 1.88 22.32 15.92
C THR A 391 0.56 22.84 15.36
N MET A 392 -0.37 21.93 15.00
CA MET A 392 -1.71 22.26 14.52
C MET A 392 -2.76 22.25 15.65
N GLY A 393 -2.33 22.01 16.90
CA GLY A 393 -3.20 21.96 18.07
C GLY A 393 -3.95 20.64 18.25
N LYS A 394 -3.63 19.60 17.49
CA LYS A 394 -4.20 18.27 17.70
C LYS A 394 -3.50 17.56 18.85
N ALA A 395 -4.30 16.82 19.64
CA ALA A 395 -3.82 15.97 20.71
C ALA A 395 -4.12 14.51 20.39
N TYR A 396 -3.15 13.63 20.64
CA TYR A 396 -3.30 12.19 20.48
C TYR A 396 -2.35 11.43 21.40
N THR A 397 -2.62 10.17 21.60
CA THR A 397 -1.84 9.30 22.48
C THR A 397 -1.43 8.04 21.75
N LEU A 398 -0.17 7.64 21.90
CA LEU A 398 0.37 6.37 21.42
C LEU A 398 0.69 5.48 22.62
N ALA A 399 0.27 4.24 22.55
CA ALA A 399 0.67 3.19 23.47
C ALA A 399 1.94 2.50 22.92
N LEU A 400 2.93 2.34 23.77
CA LEU A 400 4.22 1.75 23.40
C LEU A 400 4.54 0.57 24.30
N GLY A 401 4.94 -0.57 23.72
CA GLY A 401 5.34 -1.78 24.46
C GLY A 401 6.84 -1.89 24.61
N HIS A 402 7.30 -2.42 25.75
CA HIS A 402 8.68 -2.88 25.89
C HIS A 402 8.79 -4.35 25.51
N GLY A 403 9.67 -4.68 24.56
CA GLY A 403 9.83 -6.04 24.07
C GLY A 403 8.63 -6.58 23.27
N GLN A 404 7.67 -5.74 22.94
CA GLN A 404 6.47 -6.09 22.18
C GLN A 404 5.92 -4.88 21.42
N TRP A 405 5.10 -5.14 20.40
CA TRP A 405 4.32 -4.13 19.70
C TRP A 405 2.99 -3.91 20.42
N ILE A 406 2.61 -2.63 20.61
CA ILE A 406 1.27 -2.27 21.07
C ILE A 406 0.63 -1.34 20.03
N GLU A 407 -0.61 -1.67 19.68
CA GLU A 407 -1.40 -0.92 18.72
C GLU A 407 -2.16 0.22 19.37
N SER A 408 -2.25 1.33 18.66
CA SER A 408 -3.06 2.49 19.00
C SER A 408 -3.82 2.96 17.78
N GLU A 409 -5.00 3.49 17.98
CA GLU A 409 -5.69 4.29 16.98
C GLU A 409 -5.09 5.71 16.97
N PHE A 410 -4.83 6.23 15.78
CA PHE A 410 -4.07 7.45 15.59
C PHE A 410 -4.81 8.40 14.63
N ASN A 411 -5.24 9.54 15.13
CA ASN A 411 -6.06 10.52 14.40
C ASN A 411 -5.26 11.57 13.63
N ALA A 412 -3.96 11.35 13.41
CA ALA A 412 -3.13 12.23 12.60
C ALA A 412 -2.72 11.53 11.30
N LEU A 413 -2.53 12.29 10.23
CA LEU A 413 -2.00 11.74 8.99
C LEU A 413 -0.62 11.12 9.26
N PRO A 414 -0.35 9.91 8.78
CA PRO A 414 0.99 9.34 8.80
C PRO A 414 1.99 10.30 8.15
N TYR A 415 3.26 10.21 8.55
CA TYR A 415 4.32 10.94 7.87
C TYR A 415 4.32 10.58 6.38
N TYR A 416 3.91 11.52 5.54
CA TYR A 416 3.79 11.34 4.11
C TYR A 416 5.13 11.60 3.43
N ASN A 417 5.63 10.66 2.64
CA ASN A 417 6.87 10.87 1.90
C ASN A 417 6.69 12.03 0.90
N PRO A 418 7.56 13.06 0.92
CA PRO A 418 7.41 14.27 0.11
C PRO A 418 7.11 14.07 -1.38
N PRO A 419 7.69 13.10 -2.12
CA PRO A 419 7.38 12.91 -3.54
C PRO A 419 5.92 12.57 -3.84
N PHE A 420 5.18 12.07 -2.84
CA PHE A 420 3.79 11.62 -3.00
C PHE A 420 2.78 12.53 -2.28
N GLN A 421 3.23 13.64 -1.71
CA GLN A 421 2.33 14.64 -1.12
C GLN A 421 1.40 15.25 -2.18
N GLY A 422 0.21 15.63 -1.74
CA GLY A 422 -0.78 16.28 -2.59
C GLY A 422 -2.01 16.69 -1.79
N ASN A 423 -2.91 17.42 -2.43
CA ASN A 423 -4.21 17.78 -1.88
C ASN A 423 -5.19 16.65 -2.21
N PHE A 424 -5.28 15.65 -1.35
CA PHE A 424 -6.16 14.50 -1.52
C PHE A 424 -7.41 14.62 -0.64
N SER A 425 -8.49 14.03 -1.09
CA SER A 425 -9.68 13.74 -0.31
C SER A 425 -9.93 12.23 -0.24
N ASN A 426 -10.96 11.84 0.49
CA ASN A 426 -11.31 10.45 0.72
C ASN A 426 -10.19 9.63 1.39
N LEU A 427 -9.47 10.28 2.32
CA LEU A 427 -8.49 9.63 3.18
C LEU A 427 -9.16 9.09 4.45
N PRO A 428 -8.62 8.03 5.06
CA PRO A 428 -9.04 7.61 6.40
C PRO A 428 -8.97 8.76 7.40
N THR A 429 -9.91 8.80 8.32
CA THR A 429 -9.93 9.80 9.40
C THR A 429 -9.15 9.35 10.62
N SER A 430 -8.93 8.05 10.75
CA SER A 430 -8.06 7.44 11.76
C SER A 430 -7.17 6.38 11.11
N TRP A 431 -6.05 6.11 11.76
CA TRP A 431 -5.01 5.19 11.31
C TRP A 431 -4.59 4.32 12.48
N HIS A 432 -4.13 3.10 12.18
CA HIS A 432 -3.50 2.28 13.19
C HIS A 432 -2.00 2.55 13.22
N ALA A 433 -1.47 2.70 14.43
CA ALA A 433 -0.05 2.80 14.68
C ALA A 433 0.36 1.78 15.76
N SER A 434 1.39 1.01 15.47
CA SER A 434 1.97 0.10 16.46
C SER A 434 3.31 0.62 16.92
N GLY A 435 3.51 0.66 18.24
CA GLY A 435 4.70 1.22 18.85
C GLY A 435 5.42 0.27 19.80
N SER A 436 6.75 0.32 19.76
CA SER A 436 7.60 -0.26 20.78
C SER A 436 8.59 0.77 21.32
N TYR A 437 9.01 0.62 22.57
CA TYR A 437 9.98 1.52 23.19
C TYR A 437 11.08 0.76 23.95
N ALA A 438 12.19 1.45 24.14
CA ALA A 438 13.22 1.07 25.08
C ALA A 438 14.05 2.28 25.49
N TRP A 439 14.58 2.27 26.70
CA TRP A 439 15.53 3.28 27.18
C TRP A 439 16.95 2.83 26.81
N THR A 440 17.66 3.64 26.04
CA THR A 440 19.06 3.39 25.64
C THR A 440 20.06 4.06 26.60
N SER A 441 19.57 4.99 27.43
CA SER A 441 20.28 5.60 28.57
C SER A 441 19.24 6.18 29.55
N PRO A 442 19.66 6.64 30.75
CA PRO A 442 18.75 7.29 31.71
C PRO A 442 17.96 8.48 31.16
N THR A 443 18.41 9.11 30.09
CA THR A 443 17.79 10.30 29.49
C THR A 443 17.40 10.12 28.02
N THR A 444 17.55 8.93 27.45
CA THR A 444 17.30 8.70 26.04
C THR A 444 16.28 7.58 25.83
N LEU A 445 15.13 7.94 25.29
CA LEU A 445 14.06 7.02 24.90
C LEU A 445 14.15 6.74 23.40
N SER A 446 14.27 5.47 23.03
CA SER A 446 14.17 4.97 21.65
C SER A 446 12.77 4.44 21.43
N ILE A 447 12.15 4.81 20.31
CA ILE A 447 10.81 4.37 19.92
C ILE A 447 10.87 3.87 18.49
N ARG A 448 10.18 2.76 18.22
CA ARG A 448 9.85 2.33 16.87
C ARG A 448 8.35 2.41 16.69
N LEU A 449 7.92 3.01 15.58
CA LEU A 449 6.52 3.17 15.18
C LEU A 449 6.32 2.62 13.77
N HIS A 450 5.23 1.90 13.57
CA HIS A 450 4.71 1.51 12.26
C HIS A 450 3.27 2.00 12.13
N TRP A 451 2.95 2.72 11.04
CA TRP A 451 1.57 3.02 10.65
C TRP A 451 1.06 1.88 9.79
N THR A 452 0.35 0.94 10.42
CA THR A 452 0.09 -0.40 9.89
C THR A 452 -0.98 -0.46 8.79
N ASP A 453 -1.76 0.56 8.57
CA ASP A 453 -2.63 0.71 7.39
C ASP A 453 -2.11 1.74 6.37
N TRP A 454 -0.84 2.12 6.50
CA TRP A 454 -0.09 2.93 5.54
C TRP A 454 1.11 2.13 5.01
N LEU A 455 2.31 2.57 5.21
CA LEU A 455 3.54 1.81 4.97
C LEU A 455 4.73 2.37 5.76
N THR A 456 4.60 3.60 6.27
CA THR A 456 5.76 4.25 6.87
C THR A 456 6.05 3.72 8.25
N SER A 457 7.32 3.61 8.53
CA SER A 457 7.86 3.42 9.86
C SER A 457 8.67 4.63 10.29
N ALA A 458 8.87 4.77 11.60
CA ALA A 458 9.75 5.77 12.16
C ALA A 458 10.55 5.17 13.31
N SER A 459 11.85 5.35 13.27
CA SER A 459 12.73 5.14 14.42
C SER A 459 13.00 6.49 15.05
N LEU A 460 12.49 6.69 16.25
CA LEU A 460 12.57 7.96 16.96
C LEU A 460 13.55 7.85 18.11
N GLU A 461 14.23 8.94 18.41
CA GLU A 461 15.01 9.08 19.62
C GLU A 461 14.63 10.39 20.31
N ILE A 462 14.16 10.31 21.55
CA ILE A 462 13.82 11.45 22.39
C ILE A 462 14.89 11.55 23.47
N ARG A 463 15.63 12.65 23.48
CA ARG A 463 16.62 12.92 24.51
C ARG A 463 16.10 13.98 25.46
N PHE A 464 15.94 13.60 26.72
CA PHE A 464 15.56 14.48 27.81
C PHE A 464 16.84 15.11 28.39
N ALA A 465 16.89 16.44 28.40
CA ALA A 465 18.00 17.15 29.02
C ALA A 465 17.72 17.32 30.50
N GLU A 466 18.75 17.25 31.36
CA GLU A 466 18.62 17.57 32.81
C GLU A 466 18.14 19.02 33.04
N GLN A 467 18.56 19.93 32.17
CA GLN A 467 18.05 21.29 32.06
C GLN A 467 17.91 21.64 30.57
N GLY A 468 16.70 22.00 30.14
CA GLY A 468 16.45 22.43 28.77
C GLY A 468 15.31 21.72 28.06
N THR A 469 15.22 22.00 26.76
CA THR A 469 14.17 21.44 25.89
C THR A 469 14.58 20.06 25.37
N PRO A 470 13.75 19.02 25.53
CA PRO A 470 14.01 17.72 24.90
C PRO A 470 14.14 17.82 23.39
N SER A 471 15.02 17.04 22.83
CA SER A 471 15.18 16.92 21.39
C SER A 471 14.56 15.61 20.87
N LEU A 472 13.87 15.70 19.73
CA LEU A 472 13.34 14.57 18.98
C LEU A 472 14.11 14.46 17.67
N SER A 473 14.71 13.30 17.42
CA SER A 473 15.31 12.98 16.14
C SER A 473 14.66 11.74 15.53
N ILE A 474 14.58 11.73 14.20
CA ILE A 474 14.19 10.56 13.42
C ILE A 474 15.49 9.93 12.91
N LYS A 475 15.69 8.65 13.23
CA LYS A 475 16.75 7.83 12.63
C LYS A 475 16.15 7.16 11.39
N GLY A 476 16.73 7.43 10.23
CA GLY A 476 16.31 6.88 8.93
C GLY A 476 16.64 5.41 8.77
#